data_6630f5e241429dfedacb735cc2b334a4
#
_entry.id   6630f5e241429dfedacb735cc2b334a4
#
_cell.length_a   1.000
_cell.length_b   1.000
_cell.length_c   1.000
_cell.angle_alpha   90.00
_cell.angle_beta   90.00
_cell.angle_gamma   90.00
#
_symmetry.space_group_name_H-M   'P 1'
#
loop_
_entity.id
_entity.type
_entity.pdbx_description
1 polymer ?
#
loop_
_entity_poly.entity_id
_entity_poly.type
_entity_poly.pdbx_seq_one_letter_code
_entity_poly.pdbx_strand_id
1 'polypeptide(L)'
;MFALSVLSLLTHHGISAYSKFSDELYVGAVARELAQTLRGARNQAALRHQAVLVRPLEEDWGKGWRVVLEQDGERLQEHRLHRPLKIATTSYRVVRFSARGAPLGVGFVGTTLDICPRTTLDSRHQVVLSPSGRVSLRSDEGRRCAPD
;
A
#
# COMPACT_ATOMS: atom_id res chain seq x y z
N MET A 1 -35.59 -30.56 -13.86
CA MET A 1 -34.67 -30.86 -12.74
C MET A 1 -33.19 -30.66 -13.08
N PHE A 2 -32.75 -31.02 -14.28
CA PHE A 2 -31.32 -30.84 -14.65
C PHE A 2 -30.87 -29.36 -14.70
N ALA A 3 -31.71 -28.43 -15.09
CA ALA A 3 -31.38 -27.03 -15.18
C ALA A 3 -31.07 -26.38 -13.81
N LEU A 4 -31.79 -26.78 -12.79
CA LEU A 4 -31.56 -26.28 -11.41
C LEU A 4 -30.23 -26.79 -10.81
N SER A 5 -29.84 -28.03 -11.15
CA SER A 5 -28.57 -28.63 -10.69
C SER A 5 -27.38 -27.92 -11.34
N VAL A 6 -27.45 -27.59 -12.62
CA VAL A 6 -26.40 -26.86 -13.34
C VAL A 6 -26.27 -25.44 -12.81
N LEU A 7 -27.37 -24.77 -12.53
CA LEU A 7 -27.37 -23.42 -11.97
C LEU A 7 -26.69 -23.38 -10.58
N SER A 8 -26.97 -24.38 -9.73
CA SER A 8 -26.36 -24.49 -8.41
C SER A 8 -24.85 -24.68 -8.47
N LEU A 9 -24.36 -25.50 -9.40
CA LEU A 9 -22.92 -25.72 -9.59
C LEU A 9 -22.21 -24.47 -10.10
N LEU A 10 -22.80 -23.75 -11.05
CA LEU A 10 -22.27 -22.50 -11.60
C LEU A 10 -22.15 -21.40 -10.54
N THR A 11 -23.17 -21.25 -9.68
CA THR A 11 -23.14 -20.27 -8.60
C THR A 11 -22.06 -20.58 -7.57
N HIS A 12 -21.86 -21.84 -7.20
CA HIS A 12 -20.85 -22.24 -6.22
C HIS A 12 -19.43 -21.92 -6.70
N HIS A 13 -19.10 -22.25 -7.94
CA HIS A 13 -17.79 -21.94 -8.51
C HIS A 13 -17.60 -20.45 -8.81
N GLY A 14 -18.67 -19.75 -9.23
CA GLY A 14 -18.63 -18.34 -9.53
C GLY A 14 -18.33 -17.45 -8.33
N ILE A 15 -18.86 -17.77 -7.15
CA ILE A 15 -18.64 -17.00 -5.92
C ILE A 15 -17.18 -17.04 -5.47
N SER A 16 -16.54 -18.21 -5.49
CA SER A 16 -15.13 -18.34 -5.08
C SER A 16 -14.18 -17.64 -6.04
N ALA A 17 -14.41 -17.74 -7.34
CA ALA A 17 -13.62 -17.05 -8.36
C ALA A 17 -13.79 -15.52 -8.26
N TYR A 18 -15.01 -15.03 -8.03
CA TYR A 18 -15.28 -13.61 -7.85
C TYR A 18 -14.60 -13.04 -6.61
N SER A 19 -14.59 -13.78 -5.49
CA SER A 19 -13.95 -13.37 -4.25
C SER A 19 -12.43 -13.17 -4.43
N LYS A 20 -11.74 -14.11 -5.07
CA LYS A 20 -10.30 -14.00 -5.37
C LYS A 20 -10.01 -12.80 -6.28
N PHE A 21 -10.78 -12.64 -7.34
CA PHE A 21 -10.63 -11.53 -8.27
C PHE A 21 -10.86 -10.18 -7.60
N SER A 22 -11.89 -10.08 -6.76
CA SER A 22 -12.18 -8.88 -5.97
C SER A 22 -11.04 -8.53 -5.01
N ASP A 23 -10.43 -9.51 -4.34
CA ASP A 23 -9.30 -9.31 -3.44
C ASP A 23 -8.06 -8.82 -4.18
N GLU A 24 -7.75 -9.38 -5.35
CA GLU A 24 -6.64 -8.92 -6.18
C GLU A 24 -6.82 -7.48 -6.65
N LEU A 25 -8.03 -7.12 -7.09
CA LEU A 25 -8.34 -5.75 -7.48
C LEU A 25 -8.21 -4.78 -6.31
N TYR A 26 -8.64 -5.18 -5.13
CA TYR A 26 -8.53 -4.36 -3.93
C TYR A 26 -7.07 -4.13 -3.53
N VAL A 27 -6.27 -5.17 -3.48
CA VAL A 27 -4.83 -5.07 -3.17
C VAL A 27 -4.12 -4.18 -4.19
N GLY A 28 -4.40 -4.35 -5.46
CA GLY A 28 -3.84 -3.50 -6.52
C GLY A 28 -4.28 -2.03 -6.40
N ALA A 29 -5.53 -1.78 -6.03
CA ALA A 29 -6.04 -0.44 -5.81
C ALA A 29 -5.36 0.23 -4.60
N VAL A 30 -5.17 -0.48 -3.50
CA VAL A 30 -4.46 0.00 -2.31
C VAL A 30 -3.00 0.32 -2.64
N ALA A 31 -2.33 -0.53 -3.41
CA ALA A 31 -0.96 -0.29 -3.85
C ALA A 31 -0.84 1.00 -4.66
N ARG A 32 -1.75 1.23 -5.60
CA ARG A 32 -1.79 2.47 -6.38
C ARG A 32 -2.06 3.69 -5.50
N GLU A 33 -2.98 3.57 -4.56
CA GLU A 33 -3.31 4.65 -3.62
C GLU A 33 -2.10 5.03 -2.76
N LEU A 34 -1.40 4.05 -2.21
CA LEU A 34 -0.19 4.29 -1.43
C LEU A 34 0.91 4.93 -2.27
N ALA A 35 1.11 4.47 -3.50
CA ALA A 35 2.08 5.06 -4.41
C ALA A 35 1.74 6.53 -4.73
N GLN A 36 0.48 6.84 -4.97
CA GLN A 36 0.01 8.21 -5.19
C GLN A 36 0.19 9.08 -3.94
N THR A 37 -0.05 8.53 -2.76
CA THR A 37 0.17 9.22 -1.50
C THR A 37 1.65 9.59 -1.32
N LEU A 38 2.56 8.67 -1.60
CA LEU A 38 3.99 8.93 -1.51
C LEU A 38 4.44 10.00 -2.51
N ARG A 39 3.97 9.93 -3.74
CA ARG A 39 4.25 10.96 -4.76
C ARG A 39 3.69 12.32 -4.36
N GLY A 40 2.46 12.34 -3.86
CA GLY A 40 1.80 13.54 -3.37
C GLY A 40 2.51 14.16 -2.17
N ALA A 41 2.96 13.33 -1.21
CA ALA A 41 3.72 13.79 -0.05
C ALA A 41 5.04 14.43 -0.46
N ARG A 42 5.75 13.82 -1.40
CA ARG A 42 6.97 14.40 -1.99
C ARG A 42 6.71 15.77 -2.61
N ASN A 43 5.66 15.89 -3.41
CA ASN A 43 5.27 17.15 -4.04
C ASN A 43 4.88 18.20 -3.00
N GLN A 44 4.13 17.83 -1.97
CA GLN A 44 3.75 18.74 -0.89
C GLN A 44 4.98 19.25 -0.13
N ALA A 45 5.95 18.39 0.14
CA ALA A 45 7.19 18.80 0.78
C ALA A 45 7.93 19.85 -0.05
N ALA A 46 8.07 19.63 -1.35
CA ALA A 46 8.74 20.55 -2.26
C ALA A 46 7.98 21.87 -2.41
N LEU A 47 6.65 21.82 -2.55
CA LEU A 47 5.82 23.01 -2.72
C LEU A 47 5.78 23.88 -1.47
N ARG A 48 5.73 23.27 -0.29
CA ARG A 48 5.65 23.99 1.00
C ARG A 48 7.02 24.34 1.57
N HIS A 49 8.10 23.83 0.99
CA HIS A 49 9.46 23.97 1.53
C HIS A 49 9.57 23.48 2.98
N GLN A 50 8.84 22.43 3.33
CA GLN A 50 8.80 21.83 4.65
C GLN A 50 8.87 20.32 4.56
N ALA A 51 9.49 19.68 5.55
CA ALA A 51 9.53 18.24 5.62
C ALA A 51 8.14 17.65 5.89
N VAL A 52 7.82 16.58 5.17
CA VAL A 52 6.52 15.88 5.24
C VAL A 52 6.77 14.42 5.62
N LEU A 53 5.93 13.92 6.51
CA LEU A 53 5.97 12.52 6.94
C LEU A 53 4.75 11.78 6.41
N VAL A 54 4.98 10.56 5.93
CA VAL A 54 3.93 9.57 5.69
C VAL A 54 4.07 8.49 6.75
N ARG A 55 3.06 8.34 7.59
CA ARG A 55 3.09 7.41 8.71
C ARG A 55 1.87 6.50 8.72
N PRO A 56 2.02 5.27 9.22
CA PRO A 56 0.88 4.37 9.32
C PRO A 56 -0.10 4.84 10.40
N LEU A 57 -1.37 4.48 10.23
CA LEU A 57 -2.38 4.63 11.26
C LEU A 57 -2.18 3.55 12.33
N GLU A 58 -2.18 3.95 13.60
CA GLU A 58 -2.04 3.02 14.73
C GLU A 58 -0.80 2.10 14.61
N GLU A 59 0.27 2.62 14.01
CA GLU A 59 1.51 1.89 13.75
C GLU A 59 1.38 0.68 12.81
N ASP A 60 0.28 0.59 12.07
CA ASP A 60 -0.02 -0.51 11.15
C ASP A 60 -0.38 0.04 9.77
N TRP A 61 0.50 -0.14 8.79
CA TRP A 61 0.26 0.26 7.40
C TRP A 61 -0.98 -0.41 6.80
N GLY A 62 -1.31 -1.60 7.28
CA GLY A 62 -2.48 -2.35 6.84
C GLY A 62 -3.81 -1.71 7.23
N LYS A 63 -3.83 -0.76 8.16
CA LYS A 63 -5.01 0.00 8.55
C LYS A 63 -5.18 1.29 7.77
N GLY A 64 -4.12 1.76 7.14
CA GLY A 64 -4.10 3.00 6.41
C GLY A 64 -2.89 3.85 6.78
N TRP A 65 -2.88 5.09 6.32
CA TRP A 65 -1.77 6.01 6.53
C TRP A 65 -2.25 7.46 6.55
N ARG A 66 -1.40 8.34 7.05
CA ARG A 66 -1.62 9.78 7.01
C ARG A 66 -0.37 10.52 6.58
N VAL A 67 -0.59 11.65 5.95
CA VAL A 67 0.44 12.60 5.54
C VAL A 67 0.37 13.79 6.47
N VAL A 68 1.46 14.12 7.15
CA VAL A 68 1.54 15.21 8.10
C VAL A 68 2.78 16.06 7.86
N LEU A 69 2.70 17.34 8.20
CA LEU A 69 3.87 18.20 8.28
C LEU A 69 4.71 17.81 9.51
N GLU A 70 6.02 17.68 9.33
CA GLU A 70 6.89 17.30 10.43
C GLU A 70 6.95 18.36 11.53
N GLN A 71 6.94 19.63 11.15
CA GLN A 71 7.18 20.76 12.07
C GLN A 71 6.10 20.90 13.14
N ASP A 72 4.82 20.84 12.75
CA ASP A 72 3.68 21.09 13.64
C ASP A 72 2.70 19.91 13.74
N GLY A 73 2.94 18.85 12.95
CA GLY A 73 2.06 17.70 12.92
C GLY A 73 0.74 17.95 12.20
N GLU A 74 0.60 19.05 11.47
CA GLU A 74 -0.60 19.33 10.69
C GLU A 74 -0.89 18.21 9.70
N ARG A 75 -2.09 17.66 9.79
CA ARG A 75 -2.54 16.59 8.91
C ARG A 75 -2.94 17.17 7.56
N LEU A 76 -2.24 16.77 6.51
CA LEU A 76 -2.54 17.16 5.14
C LEU A 76 -3.51 16.19 4.47
N GLN A 77 -3.38 14.90 4.75
CA GLN A 77 -4.19 13.85 4.16
C GLN A 77 -4.23 12.64 5.09
N GLU A 78 -5.34 11.92 5.08
CA GLU A 78 -5.49 10.64 5.78
C GLU A 78 -6.24 9.68 4.88
N HIS A 79 -5.74 8.47 4.76
CA HIS A 79 -6.39 7.39 4.04
C HIS A 79 -6.55 6.18 4.96
N ARG A 80 -7.79 5.85 5.29
CA ARG A 80 -8.11 4.69 6.13
C ARG A 80 -8.65 3.57 5.26
N LEU A 81 -8.05 2.39 5.37
CA LEU A 81 -8.52 1.22 4.66
C LEU A 81 -9.78 0.67 5.33
N HIS A 82 -10.84 0.46 4.53
CA HIS A 82 -12.08 -0.12 5.04
C HIS A 82 -11.97 -1.64 5.27
N ARG A 83 -11.04 -2.30 4.55
CA ARG A 83 -10.65 -3.70 4.80
C ARG A 83 -9.15 -3.74 5.09
N PRO A 84 -8.74 -4.07 6.33
CA PRO A 84 -7.31 -4.12 6.65
C PRO A 84 -6.56 -5.15 5.81
N LEU A 85 -5.37 -4.80 5.40
CA LEU A 85 -4.44 -5.67 4.66
C LEU A 85 -3.19 -5.92 5.50
N LYS A 86 -2.34 -6.81 5.03
CA LYS A 86 -1.01 -7.01 5.58
C LYS A 86 -0.03 -6.19 4.72
N ILE A 87 0.54 -5.15 5.29
CA ILE A 87 1.55 -4.32 4.64
C ILE A 87 2.82 -4.35 5.47
N ALA A 88 3.87 -4.94 4.91
CA ALA A 88 5.18 -5.04 5.54
C ALA A 88 6.16 -4.07 4.90
N THR A 89 7.01 -3.45 5.72
CA THR A 89 8.07 -2.56 5.25
C THR A 89 9.44 -3.19 5.52
N THR A 90 10.37 -2.99 4.61
CA THR A 90 11.71 -3.57 4.74
C THR A 90 12.62 -2.78 5.67
N SER A 91 12.44 -1.46 5.78
CA SER A 91 13.44 -0.63 6.43
C SER A 91 12.90 0.43 7.38
N TYR A 92 11.76 1.02 7.12
CA TYR A 92 11.30 2.19 7.87
C TYR A 92 9.81 2.14 8.18
N ARG A 93 9.47 2.47 9.44
CA ARG A 93 8.07 2.60 9.86
C ARG A 93 7.43 3.89 9.37
N VAL A 94 8.22 4.91 9.12
CA VAL A 94 7.75 6.23 8.67
C VAL A 94 8.59 6.64 7.47
N VAL A 95 7.92 7.14 6.44
CA VAL A 95 8.57 7.68 5.24
C VAL A 95 8.63 9.21 5.40
N ARG A 96 9.83 9.79 5.26
CA ARG A 96 10.07 11.20 5.43
C ARG A 96 10.62 11.81 4.15
N PHE A 97 10.03 12.90 3.72
CA PHE A 97 10.54 13.70 2.60
C PHE A 97 11.04 15.05 3.10
N SER A 98 12.22 15.46 2.63
CA SER A 98 12.77 16.76 2.97
C SER A 98 12.02 17.90 2.26
N ALA A 99 12.29 19.12 2.67
CA ALA A 99 11.79 20.32 2.00
C ALA A 99 12.15 20.41 0.51
N ARG A 100 13.11 19.63 0.06
CA ARG A 100 13.51 19.51 -1.37
C ARG A 100 12.78 18.37 -2.08
N GLY A 101 11.95 17.60 -1.36
CA GLY A 101 11.26 16.43 -1.91
C GLY A 101 12.12 15.18 -2.01
N ALA A 102 13.28 15.14 -1.35
CA ALA A 102 14.12 13.96 -1.30
C ALA A 102 13.77 13.09 -0.07
N PRO A 103 13.81 11.76 -0.19
CA PRO A 103 13.67 10.90 0.98
C PRO A 103 14.78 11.15 1.99
N LEU A 104 14.42 11.19 3.26
CA LEU A 104 15.35 11.46 4.34
C LEU A 104 15.56 10.25 5.25
N GLY A 105 16.80 10.02 5.59
CA GLY A 105 17.25 9.02 6.54
C GLY A 105 18.75 8.88 6.44
N VAL A 106 19.44 8.69 7.55
CA VAL A 106 20.88 8.43 7.54
C VAL A 106 21.11 7.11 6.81
N GLY A 107 21.81 7.17 5.66
CA GLY A 107 22.04 5.99 4.84
C GLY A 107 20.78 5.42 4.19
N PHE A 108 19.81 6.26 3.82
CA PHE A 108 18.59 5.80 3.15
C PHE A 108 18.92 5.07 1.85
N VAL A 109 18.67 3.79 1.81
CA VAL A 109 18.94 2.90 0.67
C VAL A 109 17.68 2.55 -0.12
N GLY A 110 16.55 3.17 0.22
CA GLY A 110 15.25 2.86 -0.33
C GLY A 110 14.42 2.00 0.61
N THR A 111 13.14 1.95 0.38
CA THR A 111 12.22 1.08 1.12
C THR A 111 11.22 0.43 0.18
N THR A 112 10.78 -0.77 0.53
CA THR A 112 9.75 -1.50 -0.18
C THR A 112 8.62 -1.81 0.78
N LEU A 113 7.40 -1.50 0.34
CA LEU A 113 6.18 -1.83 1.06
C LEU A 113 5.51 -3.00 0.33
N ASP A 114 5.48 -4.15 0.97
CA ASP A 114 4.81 -5.35 0.45
C ASP A 114 3.36 -5.35 0.88
N ILE A 115 2.46 -5.40 -0.08
CA ILE A 115 1.02 -5.36 0.17
C ILE A 115 0.41 -6.71 -0.15
N CYS A 116 -0.17 -7.35 0.85
CA CYS A 116 -0.71 -8.69 0.75
C CYS A 116 -2.12 -8.78 1.32
N PRO A 117 -3.01 -9.58 0.70
CA PRO A 117 -4.28 -9.89 1.34
C PRO A 117 -4.06 -10.72 2.61
N ARG A 118 -4.93 -10.54 3.60
CA ARG A 118 -4.82 -11.31 4.85
C ARG A 118 -5.19 -12.78 4.69
N THR A 119 -6.00 -13.09 3.69
CA THR A 119 -6.61 -14.41 3.51
C THR A 119 -5.85 -15.32 2.57
N THR A 120 -5.06 -14.76 1.64
CA THR A 120 -4.28 -15.53 0.67
C THR A 120 -2.87 -14.97 0.58
N LEU A 121 -1.90 -15.88 0.36
CA LEU A 121 -0.50 -15.50 0.21
C LEU A 121 -0.03 -15.55 -1.25
N ASP A 122 -0.98 -15.65 -2.20
CA ASP A 122 -0.67 -16.02 -3.59
C ASP A 122 -0.38 -14.84 -4.51
N SER A 123 -0.72 -13.62 -4.11
CA SER A 123 -0.40 -12.44 -4.91
C SER A 123 0.24 -11.36 -4.06
N ARG A 124 1.28 -10.76 -4.60
CA ARG A 124 2.06 -9.76 -3.92
C ARG A 124 2.20 -8.51 -4.79
N HIS A 125 1.78 -7.40 -4.27
CA HIS A 125 2.01 -6.08 -4.84
C HIS A 125 3.05 -5.35 -4.00
N GLN A 126 3.96 -4.63 -4.66
CA GLN A 126 5.00 -3.87 -3.98
C GLN A 126 4.96 -2.42 -4.39
N VAL A 127 5.10 -1.54 -3.42
CA VAL A 127 5.39 -0.12 -3.63
C VAL A 127 6.85 0.09 -3.25
N VAL A 128 7.66 0.53 -4.21
CA VAL A 128 9.10 0.71 -4.03
C VAL A 128 9.43 2.19 -4.07
N LEU A 129 10.05 2.67 -3.00
CA LEU A 129 10.60 4.02 -2.92
C LEU A 129 12.11 3.94 -3.05
N SER A 130 12.65 4.50 -4.13
CA SER A 130 14.09 4.52 -4.37
C SER A 130 14.79 5.61 -3.56
N PRO A 131 16.13 5.52 -3.39
CA PRO A 131 16.89 6.59 -2.73
C PRO A 131 16.76 7.96 -3.38
N SER A 132 16.46 8.01 -4.67
CA SER A 132 16.23 9.27 -5.41
C SER A 132 14.84 9.85 -5.22
N GLY A 133 13.94 9.15 -4.52
CA GLY A 133 12.56 9.55 -4.31
C GLY A 133 11.58 9.07 -5.38
N ARG A 134 12.03 8.24 -6.30
CA ARG A 134 11.16 7.65 -7.31
C ARG A 134 10.28 6.57 -6.67
N VAL A 135 8.98 6.68 -6.89
CA VAL A 135 7.99 5.69 -6.44
C VAL A 135 7.61 4.82 -7.64
N SER A 136 7.73 3.51 -7.49
CA SER A 136 7.34 2.55 -8.52
C SER A 136 6.48 1.45 -7.93
N LEU A 137 5.63 0.88 -8.78
CA LEU A 137 4.79 -0.27 -8.46
C LEU A 137 5.39 -1.51 -9.09
N ARG A 138 5.45 -2.60 -8.32
CA ARG A 138 5.80 -3.92 -8.82
C ARG A 138 4.70 -4.89 -8.47
N SER A 139 4.43 -5.79 -9.39
CA SER A 139 3.54 -6.93 -9.17
C SER A 139 4.33 -8.20 -9.44
N ASP A 140 4.47 -9.02 -8.42
CA ASP A 140 5.23 -10.27 -8.48
C ASP A 140 4.23 -11.42 -8.37
N GLU A 141 3.67 -11.81 -9.50
CA GLU A 141 2.76 -12.94 -9.59
C GLU A 141 3.48 -14.24 -9.23
N GLY A 142 2.88 -15.01 -8.34
CA GLY A 142 3.40 -16.29 -7.92
C GLY A 142 4.39 -16.28 -6.77
N ARG A 143 4.76 -15.10 -6.23
CA ARG A 143 5.50 -15.03 -4.97
C ARG A 143 4.56 -14.99 -3.79
N ARG A 144 4.91 -15.76 -2.78
CA ARG A 144 4.18 -15.71 -1.50
C ARG A 144 4.61 -14.47 -0.71
N CYS A 145 3.63 -13.84 -0.08
CA CYS A 145 3.91 -12.83 0.92
C CYS A 145 4.70 -13.46 2.08
N ALA A 146 5.68 -12.73 2.60
CA ALA A 146 6.46 -13.22 3.71
C ALA A 146 5.55 -13.56 4.90
N PRO A 147 5.71 -14.73 5.53
CA PRO A 147 5.04 -14.99 6.80
C PRO A 147 5.52 -14.02 7.87
N ASP A 148 4.68 -13.77 8.87
CA ASP A 148 5.05 -12.96 10.04
C ASP A 148 6.20 -13.58 10.83
#